data_3350ff2c9e1d273d12477231aa6234ac
#
_entry.id   3350ff2c9e1d273d12477231aa6234ac
#
_cell.length_a   1.000
_cell.length_b   1.000
_cell.length_c   1.000
_cell.angle_alpha   90.00
_cell.angle_beta   90.00
_cell.angle_gamma   90.00
#
_symmetry.space_group_name_H-M   'P 1'
#
loop_
_entity.id
_entity.type
_entity.pdbx_description
1 polymer ?
#
loop_
_entity_poly.entity_id
_entity_poly.type
_entity_poly.pdbx_seq_one_letter_code
_entity_poly.pdbx_strand_id
1 'polypeptide(L)'
;MDIKFILDVHLGRLAKYLRLCGFDTLFSAFYDDREIIDIARGDGRVILTRDRLLIRGAREVKKYLVKSQYHEEQLREVFEA
;
A
#
# COMPACT_ATOMS: atom_id res chain seq x y z
N MET A 1 15.50 2.64 -9.69
CA MET A 1 14.11 2.23 -9.94
C MET A 1 13.25 2.66 -8.78
N ASP A 2 12.29 3.51 -9.04
CA ASP A 2 11.53 4.16 -7.99
C ASP A 2 10.19 3.49 -7.77
N ILE A 3 10.15 2.63 -6.78
CA ILE A 3 8.88 2.01 -6.38
C ILE A 3 8.13 3.00 -5.50
N LYS A 4 6.89 3.25 -5.85
CA LYS A 4 5.99 4.12 -5.09
C LYS A 4 4.85 3.29 -4.54
N PHE A 5 4.40 3.64 -3.34
CA PHE A 5 3.34 2.90 -2.66
C PHE A 5 2.15 3.79 -2.36
N ILE A 6 0.99 3.16 -2.22
CA ILE A 6 -0.17 3.78 -1.59
C ILE A 6 -0.80 2.75 -0.67
N LEU A 7 -1.09 3.15 0.57
CA LEU A 7 -1.57 2.27 1.61
C LEU A 7 -2.97 2.69 2.06
N ASP A 8 -3.76 1.70 2.47
CA ASP A 8 -5.07 1.98 3.01
C ASP A 8 -4.98 2.49 4.46
N VAL A 9 -6.13 2.91 5.00
CA VAL A 9 -6.22 3.58 6.29
C VAL A 9 -5.65 2.76 7.46
N HIS A 10 -5.62 1.44 7.34
CA HIS A 10 -5.19 0.58 8.45
C HIS A 10 -3.68 0.37 8.53
N LEU A 11 -2.94 0.87 7.57
CA LEU A 11 -1.50 0.62 7.47
C LEU A 11 -0.65 1.89 7.69
N GLY A 12 -1.09 2.76 8.60
CA GLY A 12 -0.39 4.01 8.87
C GLY A 12 1.04 3.84 9.37
N ARG A 13 1.28 2.85 10.24
CA ARG A 13 2.63 2.61 10.73
C ARG A 13 3.55 2.08 9.65
N LEU A 14 3.03 1.17 8.83
CA LEU A 14 3.81 0.66 7.70
C LEU A 14 4.18 1.81 6.76
N ALA A 15 3.25 2.71 6.50
CA ALA A 15 3.51 3.89 5.66
C ALA A 15 4.66 4.73 6.23
N LYS A 16 4.65 4.94 7.55
CA LYS A 16 5.71 5.69 8.21
C LYS A 16 7.08 5.04 8.00
N TYR A 17 7.16 3.72 8.20
CA TYR A 17 8.42 3.01 8.06
C TYR A 17 8.92 2.98 6.62
N LEU A 18 8.00 2.83 5.65
CA LEU A 18 8.37 2.88 4.25
C LEU A 18 8.96 4.25 3.88
N ARG A 19 8.37 5.33 4.39
CA ARG A 19 8.89 6.68 4.18
C ARG A 19 10.27 6.85 4.80
N LEU A 20 10.49 6.29 5.98
CA LEU A 20 11.79 6.33 6.64
C LEU A 20 12.84 5.56 5.85
N CYS A 21 12.44 4.52 5.12
CA CYS A 21 13.32 3.77 4.24
C CYS A 21 13.55 4.47 2.90
N GLY A 22 12.95 5.62 2.67
CA GLY A 22 13.16 6.40 1.45
C GLY A 22 12.17 6.15 0.34
N PHE A 23 11.10 5.38 0.57
CA PHE A 23 10.10 5.12 -0.46
C PHE A 23 9.05 6.21 -0.50
N ASP A 24 8.68 6.61 -1.71
CA ASP A 24 7.57 7.52 -1.95
C ASP A 24 6.27 6.80 -1.61
N THR A 25 5.65 7.17 -0.50
CA THR A 25 4.52 6.45 0.06
C THR A 25 3.38 7.41 0.37
N LEU A 26 2.23 7.18 -0.23
CA LEU A 26 1.02 7.93 0.07
C LEU A 26 0.18 7.17 1.08
N PHE A 27 -0.35 7.90 2.04
CA PHE A 27 -1.26 7.37 3.04
C PHE A 27 -2.19 8.48 3.48
N SER A 28 -3.47 8.16 3.58
CA SER A 28 -4.44 9.07 4.17
C SER A 28 -5.55 8.26 4.81
N ALA A 29 -5.98 8.69 5.99
CA ALA A 29 -7.12 8.10 6.69
C ALA A 29 -8.44 8.37 5.95
N PHE A 30 -8.43 9.24 4.95
CA PHE A 30 -9.63 9.68 4.26
C PHE A 30 -9.81 9.09 2.86
N TYR A 31 -8.82 8.35 2.35
CA TYR A 31 -8.98 7.71 1.04
C TYR A 31 -9.97 6.57 1.14
N ASP A 32 -10.95 6.55 0.21
CA ASP A 32 -11.76 5.36 0.03
C ASP A 32 -11.10 4.43 -1.00
N ASP A 33 -11.65 3.23 -1.18
CA ASP A 33 -11.06 2.22 -2.04
C ASP A 33 -10.92 2.70 -3.48
N ARG A 34 -11.92 3.42 -3.99
CA ARG A 34 -11.88 3.91 -5.35
C ARG A 34 -10.79 4.96 -5.56
N GLU A 35 -10.63 5.84 -4.58
CA GLU A 35 -9.57 6.83 -4.63
C GLU A 35 -8.19 6.17 -4.63
N ILE A 36 -8.01 5.14 -3.80
CA ILE A 36 -6.75 4.40 -3.74
C ILE A 36 -6.44 3.78 -5.10
N ILE A 37 -7.42 3.14 -5.71
CA ILE A 37 -7.24 2.49 -7.02
C ILE A 37 -6.93 3.52 -8.10
N ASP A 38 -7.67 4.62 -8.12
CA ASP A 38 -7.48 5.65 -9.13
C ASP A 38 -6.10 6.31 -9.01
N ILE A 39 -5.68 6.61 -7.79
CA ILE A 39 -4.35 7.19 -7.55
C ILE A 39 -3.27 6.20 -7.96
N ALA A 40 -3.41 4.94 -7.56
CA ALA A 40 -2.43 3.91 -7.89
C ALA A 40 -2.27 3.75 -9.39
N ARG A 41 -3.39 3.74 -10.12
CA ARG A 41 -3.37 3.59 -11.57
C ARG A 41 -2.76 4.79 -12.26
N GLY A 42 -3.16 5.99 -11.85
CA GLY A 42 -2.69 7.22 -12.48
C GLY A 42 -1.23 7.56 -12.16
N ASP A 43 -0.75 7.15 -11.01
CA ASP A 43 0.56 7.54 -10.50
C ASP A 43 1.57 6.38 -10.48
N GLY A 44 1.15 5.19 -10.92
CA GLY A 44 2.03 4.02 -10.96
C GLY A 44 2.44 3.52 -9.59
N ARG A 45 1.55 3.56 -8.62
CA ARG A 45 1.85 3.11 -7.25
C ARG A 45 1.42 1.69 -7.02
N VAL A 46 2.15 1.00 -6.15
CA VAL A 46 1.78 -0.34 -5.67
C VAL A 46 0.84 -0.16 -4.48
N ILE A 47 -0.31 -0.80 -4.54
CA ILE A 47 -1.27 -0.78 -3.43
C ILE A 47 -0.83 -1.80 -2.38
N LEU A 48 -0.71 -1.36 -1.14
CA LEU A 48 -0.49 -2.24 -0.01
C LEU A 48 -1.73 -2.18 0.89
N THR A 49 -2.34 -3.32 1.15
CA THR A 49 -3.59 -3.36 1.92
C THR A 49 -3.76 -4.72 2.59
N ARG A 50 -4.57 -4.75 3.64
CA ARG A 50 -5.02 -5.99 4.26
C ARG A 50 -6.45 -6.34 3.84
N ASP A 51 -7.05 -5.52 2.99
CA ASP A 51 -8.43 -5.69 2.57
C ASP A 51 -8.51 -6.46 1.26
N ARG A 52 -9.06 -7.67 1.32
CA ARG A 52 -9.20 -8.53 0.16
C ARG A 52 -10.16 -7.96 -0.88
N LEU A 53 -11.15 -7.20 -0.44
CA LEU A 53 -12.09 -6.58 -1.37
C LEU A 53 -11.40 -5.49 -2.21
N LEU A 54 -10.52 -4.73 -1.59
CA LEU A 54 -9.73 -3.73 -2.31
C LEU A 54 -8.84 -4.42 -3.37
N ILE A 55 -8.19 -5.50 -2.99
CA ILE A 55 -7.36 -6.29 -3.91
C ILE A 55 -8.18 -6.77 -5.10
N ARG A 56 -9.37 -7.30 -4.85
CA ARG A 56 -10.25 -7.77 -5.93
C ARG A 56 -10.69 -6.68 -6.88
N GLY A 57 -10.97 -5.50 -6.32
CA GLY A 57 -11.43 -4.36 -7.12
C GLY A 57 -10.32 -3.66 -7.91
N ALA A 58 -9.06 -3.89 -7.54
CA ALA A 58 -7.93 -3.18 -8.13
C ALA A 58 -7.38 -3.92 -9.35
N ARG A 59 -8.11 -3.85 -10.47
CA ARG A 59 -7.69 -4.52 -11.70
C ARG A 59 -6.56 -3.76 -12.38
N GLU A 60 -5.61 -4.51 -12.94
CA GLU A 60 -4.51 -3.96 -13.72
C GLU A 60 -3.65 -2.94 -12.96
N VAL A 61 -3.57 -3.11 -11.65
CA VAL A 61 -2.77 -2.27 -10.76
C VAL A 61 -1.89 -3.20 -9.93
N LYS A 62 -0.64 -2.85 -9.74
CA LYS A 62 0.25 -3.62 -8.87
C LYS A 62 -0.24 -3.50 -7.43
N LYS A 63 -0.31 -4.62 -6.74
CA LYS A 63 -0.87 -4.68 -5.40
C LYS A 63 -0.31 -5.85 -4.63
N TYR A 64 -0.35 -5.72 -3.31
CA TYR A 64 0.08 -6.79 -2.42
C TYR A 64 -0.84 -6.83 -1.20
N LEU A 65 -1.34 -8.01 -0.87
CA LEU A 65 -2.16 -8.22 0.31
C LEU A 65 -1.24 -8.48 1.50
N VAL A 66 -1.16 -7.51 2.40
CA VAL A 66 -0.35 -7.63 3.61
C VAL A 66 -1.04 -8.57 4.58
N LYS A 67 -0.33 -9.60 5.03
CA LYS A 67 -0.92 -10.67 5.84
C LYS A 67 -0.79 -10.45 7.33
N SER A 68 0.35 -9.94 7.78
CA SER A 68 0.58 -9.74 9.21
C SER A 68 -0.18 -8.54 9.75
N GLN A 69 -0.59 -8.62 11.02
CA GLN A 69 -1.15 -7.49 11.74
C GLN A 69 -0.09 -6.67 12.47
N TYR A 70 1.16 -7.12 12.46
CA TYR A 70 2.27 -6.46 13.15
C TYR A 70 3.12 -5.69 12.16
N HIS A 71 3.35 -4.40 12.45
CA HIS A 71 3.99 -3.50 11.48
C HIS A 71 5.42 -3.93 11.10
N GLU A 72 6.17 -4.53 12.03
CA GLU A 72 7.51 -5.00 11.73
C GLU A 72 7.51 -6.15 10.73
N GLU A 73 6.57 -7.08 10.90
CA GLU A 73 6.41 -8.19 9.97
C GLU A 73 5.86 -7.72 8.63
N GLN A 74 4.98 -6.73 8.66
CA GLN A 74 4.44 -6.13 7.44
C GLN A 74 5.56 -5.56 6.58
N LEU A 75 6.49 -4.84 7.21
CA LEU A 75 7.62 -4.27 6.49
C LEU A 75 8.46 -5.36 5.84
N ARG A 76 8.70 -6.45 6.57
CA ARG A 76 9.45 -7.59 6.03
C ARG A 76 8.73 -8.22 4.84
N GLU A 77 7.40 -8.43 4.95
CA GLU A 77 6.62 -8.98 3.86
C GLU A 77 6.79 -8.17 2.58
N VAL A 78 6.71 -6.86 2.69
CA VAL A 78 6.81 -5.96 1.53
C VAL A 78 8.17 -6.09 0.87
N PHE A 79 9.25 -6.14 1.65
CA PHE A 79 10.59 -6.25 1.09
C PHE A 79 10.87 -7.63 0.48
N GLU A 80 10.17 -8.67 0.93
CA GLU A 80 10.34 -10.02 0.41
C GLU A 80 9.39 -10.36 -0.75
N ALA A 81 8.44 -9.51 -0.99
CA ALA A 81 7.44 -9.75 -2.03
C ALA A 81 7.97 -9.48 -3.44
#